data_4ec35daa00f0cd6b11ea3b679caa2776
#
_entry.id   4ec35daa00f0cd6b11ea3b679caa2776
#
_cell.length_a   1.000
_cell.length_b   1.000
_cell.length_c   1.000
_cell.angle_alpha   90.00
_cell.angle_beta   90.00
_cell.angle_gamma   90.00
#
_symmetry.space_group_name_H-M   'P 1'
#
loop_
_entity.id
_entity.type
_entity.pdbx_description
1 polymer ?
#
loop_
_entity_poly.entity_id
_entity_poly.type
_entity_poly.pdbx_seq_one_letter_code
_entity_poly.pdbx_strand_id
1 'polypeptide(L)'
;LDISKITQFGDFYQIDAGFDVDKLLDEVDLHKDKWSKYNPRKDWIKRDGLCIINERGECGPGPALDSLGEWNKEYGTSYTEEDFNVPTELYHSSSELQRVIGPMLNFSVRSHFLRLPPGGYFPPHRDHVYGEQPSFRLIWALENCNPPHCRFILDDTTLNFGYGECYVVNTTKVHTL
;
A
#
# COMPACT_ATOMS: atom_id res chain seq x y z
N LEU A 1 -15.64 8.68 7.25
CA LEU A 1 -15.74 7.21 7.38
C LEU A 1 -15.66 6.84 8.85
N ASP A 2 -16.60 6.03 9.35
CA ASP A 2 -16.57 5.59 10.75
C ASP A 2 -15.78 4.29 10.86
N ILE A 3 -14.52 4.39 11.25
CA ILE A 3 -13.61 3.24 11.38
C ILE A 3 -14.13 2.21 12.40
N SER A 4 -14.89 2.64 13.42
CA SER A 4 -15.41 1.69 14.40
C SER A 4 -16.31 0.63 13.74
N LYS A 5 -16.99 1.00 12.65
CA LYS A 5 -17.81 0.08 11.85
C LYS A 5 -16.99 -0.90 11.02
N ILE A 6 -15.76 -0.54 10.70
CA ILE A 6 -14.84 -1.40 9.94
C ILE A 6 -14.15 -2.36 10.90
N THR A 7 -13.60 -1.86 11.99
CA THR A 7 -12.86 -2.66 12.97
C THR A 7 -13.75 -3.56 13.83
N GLN A 8 -15.08 -3.39 13.79
CA GLN A 8 -16.01 -4.30 14.48
C GLN A 8 -15.93 -5.76 13.99
N PHE A 9 -15.43 -5.99 12.77
CA PHE A 9 -15.25 -7.33 12.19
C PHE A 9 -13.89 -7.95 12.55
N GLY A 10 -13.04 -7.24 13.30
CA GLY A 10 -11.71 -7.66 13.70
C GLY A 10 -10.61 -6.83 13.08
N ASP A 11 -9.37 -7.19 13.39
CA ASP A 11 -8.18 -6.48 12.92
C ASP A 11 -7.66 -6.97 11.55
N PHE A 12 -8.21 -8.11 11.09
CA PHE A 12 -7.88 -8.72 9.80
C PHE A 12 -9.07 -9.52 9.30
N TYR A 13 -9.59 -9.15 8.13
CA TYR A 13 -10.68 -9.89 7.46
C TYR A 13 -10.71 -9.59 5.97
N GLN A 14 -11.20 -10.56 5.20
CA GLN A 14 -11.33 -10.48 3.75
C GLN A 14 -12.57 -9.67 3.35
N ILE A 15 -12.47 -8.95 2.23
CA ILE A 15 -13.58 -8.30 1.55
C ILE A 15 -13.64 -8.72 0.08
N ASP A 16 -14.82 -8.63 -0.53
CA ASP A 16 -15.03 -8.99 -1.93
C ASP A 16 -14.58 -7.85 -2.88
N ALA A 17 -13.28 -7.74 -3.07
CA ALA A 17 -12.65 -6.76 -3.94
C ALA A 17 -11.34 -7.33 -4.55
N GLY A 18 -11.38 -8.57 -5.05
CA GLY A 18 -10.21 -9.26 -5.59
C GLY A 18 -9.76 -8.78 -6.97
N PHE A 19 -8.47 -8.91 -7.24
CA PHE A 19 -7.87 -8.69 -8.56
C PHE A 19 -7.79 -9.99 -9.37
N ASP A 20 -7.94 -9.87 -10.70
CA ASP A 20 -7.34 -10.80 -11.64
C ASP A 20 -5.83 -10.48 -11.68
N VAL A 21 -5.04 -11.29 -10.94
CA VAL A 21 -3.63 -10.97 -10.69
C VAL A 21 -2.81 -11.08 -11.97
N ASP A 22 -3.03 -12.09 -12.79
CA ASP A 22 -2.25 -12.29 -14.01
C ASP A 22 -2.43 -11.09 -14.95
N LYS A 23 -3.67 -10.67 -15.15
CA LYS A 23 -3.98 -9.47 -15.92
C LYS A 23 -3.39 -8.20 -15.31
N LEU A 24 -3.49 -8.03 -13.98
CA LEU A 24 -2.94 -6.88 -13.29
C LEU A 24 -1.41 -6.81 -13.44
N LEU A 25 -0.71 -7.93 -13.33
CA LEU A 25 0.75 -7.97 -13.45
C LEU A 25 1.21 -7.66 -14.87
N ASP A 26 0.48 -8.14 -15.89
CA ASP A 26 0.74 -7.75 -17.28
C ASP A 26 0.60 -6.24 -17.49
N GLU A 27 -0.45 -5.62 -16.93
CA GLU A 27 -0.66 -4.17 -17.00
C GLU A 27 0.43 -3.39 -16.22
N VAL A 28 0.86 -3.88 -15.06
CA VAL A 28 1.95 -3.28 -14.25
C VAL A 28 3.31 -3.40 -14.94
N ASP A 29 3.58 -4.48 -15.68
CA ASP A 29 4.86 -4.64 -16.40
C ASP A 29 5.08 -3.58 -17.49
N LEU A 30 4.01 -2.98 -18.02
CA LEU A 30 4.10 -1.84 -18.93
C LEU A 30 4.74 -0.60 -18.27
N HIS A 31 4.77 -0.56 -16.95
CA HIS A 31 5.34 0.53 -16.12
C HIS A 31 6.58 0.09 -15.32
N LYS A 32 7.27 -0.97 -15.75
CA LYS A 32 8.41 -1.54 -15.00
C LYS A 32 9.58 -0.58 -14.77
N ASP A 33 9.73 0.42 -15.61
CA ASP A 33 10.73 1.48 -15.50
C ASP A 33 10.38 2.55 -14.45
N LYS A 34 9.16 2.55 -13.94
CA LYS A 34 8.65 3.53 -12.96
C LYS A 34 8.82 3.10 -11.50
N TRP A 35 9.25 1.86 -11.25
CA TRP A 35 9.52 1.41 -9.89
C TRP A 35 10.61 2.26 -9.25
N SER A 36 10.39 2.67 -8.02
CA SER A 36 11.29 3.51 -7.24
C SER A 36 11.54 2.92 -5.87
N LYS A 37 12.68 3.24 -5.26
CA LYS A 37 12.95 2.84 -3.87
C LYS A 37 11.86 3.35 -2.94
N TYR A 38 11.32 2.46 -2.13
CA TYR A 38 10.44 2.82 -1.03
C TYR A 38 11.27 3.19 0.19
N ASN A 39 11.00 4.37 0.77
CA ASN A 39 11.75 4.96 1.88
C ASN A 39 13.28 4.99 1.59
N PRO A 40 13.72 5.85 0.66
CA PRO A 40 15.10 5.88 0.19
C PRO A 40 16.13 6.21 1.27
N ARG A 41 15.71 6.79 2.42
CA ARG A 41 16.57 7.05 3.57
C ARG A 41 17.07 5.77 4.24
N LYS A 42 16.31 4.68 4.08
CA LYS A 42 16.66 3.35 4.60
C LYS A 42 17.10 2.46 3.44
N ASP A 43 18.13 2.90 2.72
CA ASP A 43 18.61 2.26 1.49
C ASP A 43 19.19 0.86 1.70
N TRP A 44 19.56 0.52 2.95
CA TRP A 44 19.94 -0.84 3.35
C TRP A 44 18.77 -1.82 3.40
N ILE A 45 17.53 -1.36 3.42
CA ILE A 45 16.35 -2.20 3.31
C ILE A 45 15.92 -2.26 1.84
N LYS A 46 15.92 -3.48 1.29
CA LYS A 46 15.55 -3.71 -0.10
C LYS A 46 14.03 -3.72 -0.24
N ARG A 47 13.47 -2.68 -0.80
CA ARG A 47 12.04 -2.58 -1.10
C ARG A 47 11.80 -1.48 -2.14
N ASP A 48 10.92 -1.77 -3.08
CA ASP A 48 10.53 -0.83 -4.13
C ASP A 48 9.03 -0.57 -4.07
N GLY A 49 8.62 0.59 -4.55
CA GLY A 49 7.23 1.00 -4.67
C GLY A 49 6.90 1.51 -6.06
N LEU A 50 5.64 1.37 -6.44
CA LEU A 50 5.08 1.94 -7.67
C LEU A 50 3.71 2.55 -7.33
N CYS A 51 3.58 3.87 -7.49
CA CYS A 51 2.38 4.59 -7.06
C CYS A 51 1.17 4.29 -7.94
N ILE A 52 0.02 4.10 -7.30
CA ILE A 52 -1.31 4.01 -7.93
C ILE A 52 -2.06 5.33 -7.73
N ILE A 53 -2.01 5.87 -6.51
CA ILE A 53 -2.61 7.16 -6.13
C ILE A 53 -1.58 7.91 -5.29
N ASN A 54 -1.30 9.15 -5.64
CA ASN A 54 -0.33 9.99 -4.92
C ASN A 54 -0.74 11.48 -4.95
N GLU A 55 0.20 12.38 -4.65
CA GLU A 55 -0.05 13.82 -4.55
C GLU A 55 -0.06 14.57 -5.90
N ARG A 56 0.41 13.93 -7.01
CA ARG A 56 0.61 14.63 -8.29
C ARG A 56 0.19 13.87 -9.55
N GLY A 57 -0.20 12.58 -9.41
CA GLY A 57 -0.65 11.77 -10.54
C GLY A 57 0.45 11.18 -11.41
N GLU A 58 1.72 11.31 -11.03
CA GLU A 58 2.88 10.76 -11.74
C GLU A 58 3.52 9.63 -10.95
N CYS A 59 3.86 8.53 -11.59
CA CYS A 59 4.69 7.49 -10.97
C CYS A 59 6.12 8.01 -10.74
N GLY A 60 6.78 7.49 -9.71
CA GLY A 60 8.17 7.85 -9.41
C GLY A 60 8.41 8.15 -7.93
N PRO A 61 9.64 8.55 -7.59
CA PRO A 61 10.00 8.85 -6.21
C PRO A 61 9.28 10.09 -5.70
N GLY A 62 8.88 10.08 -4.42
CA GLY A 62 8.18 11.19 -3.81
C GLY A 62 7.67 10.83 -2.42
N PRO A 63 6.93 11.74 -1.77
CA PRO A 63 6.42 11.53 -0.41
C PRO A 63 5.49 10.34 -0.30
N ALA A 64 4.81 9.94 -1.40
CA ALA A 64 3.95 8.77 -1.42
C ALA A 64 4.69 7.44 -1.21
N LEU A 65 5.99 7.37 -1.53
CA LEU A 65 6.84 6.20 -1.35
C LEU A 65 7.83 6.37 -0.19
N ASP A 66 7.49 7.18 0.80
CA ASP A 66 8.37 7.48 1.93
C ASP A 66 7.62 7.47 3.27
N SER A 67 8.35 7.54 4.37
CA SER A 67 7.81 7.88 5.67
C SER A 67 7.38 9.34 5.68
N LEU A 68 6.07 9.58 5.74
CA LEU A 68 5.51 10.93 5.59
C LEU A 68 6.02 11.91 6.64
N GLY A 69 6.19 11.44 7.90
CA GLY A 69 6.75 12.28 8.96
C GLY A 69 8.23 12.63 8.75
N GLU A 70 9.02 11.68 8.23
CA GLU A 70 10.43 11.93 7.91
C GLU A 70 10.55 12.88 6.71
N TRP A 71 9.73 12.68 5.67
CA TRP A 71 9.65 13.56 4.50
C TRP A 71 9.28 15.00 4.90
N ASN A 72 8.19 15.17 5.63
CA ASN A 72 7.72 16.49 6.07
C ASN A 72 8.80 17.24 6.87
N LYS A 73 9.47 16.53 7.75
CA LYS A 73 10.56 17.12 8.56
C LYS A 73 11.75 17.56 7.70
N GLU A 74 12.14 16.75 6.72
CA GLU A 74 13.31 17.01 5.89
C GLU A 74 13.08 18.14 4.89
N TYR A 75 11.92 18.14 4.24
CA TYR A 75 11.60 19.10 3.18
C TYR A 75 10.77 20.30 3.63
N GLY A 76 10.45 20.38 4.94
CA GLY A 76 9.66 21.47 5.49
C GLY A 76 8.22 21.51 4.95
N THR A 77 7.68 20.36 4.59
CA THR A 77 6.31 20.20 4.10
C THR A 77 5.36 19.79 5.24
N SER A 78 4.06 19.76 4.97
CA SER A 78 3.02 19.38 5.93
C SER A 78 2.00 18.40 5.31
N TYR A 79 2.46 17.50 4.43
CA TYR A 79 1.58 16.51 3.81
C TYR A 79 0.85 15.67 4.85
N THR A 80 -0.43 15.44 4.58
CA THR A 80 -1.31 14.52 5.29
C THR A 80 -1.71 13.37 4.33
N GLU A 81 -2.40 12.35 4.81
CA GLU A 81 -2.86 11.27 3.91
C GLU A 81 -3.88 11.77 2.88
N GLU A 82 -4.66 12.81 3.19
CA GLU A 82 -5.67 13.40 2.30
C GLU A 82 -5.07 14.11 1.07
N ASP A 83 -3.80 14.50 1.12
CA ASP A 83 -3.10 15.16 0.00
C ASP A 83 -2.77 14.17 -1.13
N PHE A 84 -2.82 12.85 -0.85
CA PHE A 84 -2.50 11.80 -1.81
C PHE A 84 -3.78 11.25 -2.45
N ASN A 85 -4.44 12.02 -3.28
CA ASN A 85 -5.75 11.71 -3.86
C ASN A 85 -5.80 11.78 -5.39
N VAL A 86 -4.64 11.90 -6.06
CA VAL A 86 -4.55 11.99 -7.52
C VAL A 86 -4.15 10.63 -8.10
N PRO A 87 -5.01 9.97 -8.91
CA PRO A 87 -4.67 8.75 -9.62
C PRO A 87 -3.52 8.97 -10.60
N THR A 88 -2.59 8.01 -10.67
CA THR A 88 -1.42 8.09 -11.56
C THR A 88 -1.74 7.59 -12.98
N GLU A 89 -0.78 7.79 -13.89
CA GLU A 89 -0.87 7.21 -15.24
C GLU A 89 -1.00 5.69 -15.22
N LEU A 90 -0.45 5.00 -14.22
CA LEU A 90 -0.65 3.56 -14.03
C LEU A 90 -2.12 3.22 -13.79
N TYR A 91 -2.79 3.94 -12.88
CA TYR A 91 -4.22 3.75 -12.64
C TYR A 91 -5.04 3.95 -13.92
N HIS A 92 -4.75 5.02 -14.68
CA HIS A 92 -5.50 5.37 -15.87
C HIS A 92 -5.28 4.38 -17.04
N SER A 93 -4.12 3.72 -17.10
CA SER A 93 -3.80 2.72 -18.13
C SER A 93 -4.22 1.30 -17.76
N SER A 94 -4.46 1.01 -16.48
CA SER A 94 -4.83 -0.31 -15.98
C SER A 94 -6.34 -0.47 -15.87
N SER A 95 -6.91 -1.33 -16.71
CA SER A 95 -8.34 -1.66 -16.65
C SER A 95 -8.69 -2.42 -15.37
N GLU A 96 -7.74 -3.18 -14.83
CA GLU A 96 -7.94 -3.97 -13.62
C GLU A 96 -7.92 -3.10 -12.36
N LEU A 97 -7.02 -2.12 -12.28
CA LEU A 97 -7.05 -1.11 -11.21
C LEU A 97 -8.35 -0.29 -11.23
N GLN A 98 -8.81 0.12 -12.42
CA GLN A 98 -10.06 0.85 -12.54
C GLN A 98 -11.27 0.00 -12.13
N ARG A 99 -11.29 -1.29 -12.45
CA ARG A 99 -12.35 -2.22 -12.05
C ARG A 99 -12.45 -2.36 -10.54
N VAL A 100 -11.32 -2.55 -9.85
CA VAL A 100 -11.29 -2.87 -8.41
C VAL A 100 -11.27 -1.61 -7.55
N ILE A 101 -10.41 -0.65 -7.86
CA ILE A 101 -10.23 0.57 -7.05
C ILE A 101 -11.24 1.65 -7.43
N GLY A 102 -11.70 1.68 -8.69
CA GLY A 102 -12.62 2.70 -9.20
C GLY A 102 -13.87 2.92 -8.33
N PRO A 103 -14.57 1.87 -7.88
CA PRO A 103 -15.75 2.03 -7.02
C PRO A 103 -15.46 2.69 -5.66
N MET A 104 -14.21 2.61 -5.19
CA MET A 104 -13.78 3.19 -3.91
C MET A 104 -12.82 4.37 -4.06
N LEU A 105 -12.61 4.87 -5.28
CA LEU A 105 -11.61 5.90 -5.58
C LEU A 105 -11.78 7.16 -4.73
N ASN A 106 -13.03 7.60 -4.49
CA ASN A 106 -13.32 8.78 -3.67
C ASN A 106 -12.95 8.64 -2.19
N PHE A 107 -12.64 7.42 -1.75
CA PHE A 107 -12.21 7.11 -0.38
C PHE A 107 -10.78 6.61 -0.32
N SER A 108 -10.17 6.42 -1.50
CA SER A 108 -8.80 5.95 -1.61
C SER A 108 -7.84 7.13 -1.56
N VAL A 109 -6.84 6.97 -0.74
CA VAL A 109 -5.72 7.90 -0.64
C VAL A 109 -4.44 7.14 -0.95
N ARG A 110 -3.30 7.67 -0.70
CA ARG A 110 -1.96 7.10 -0.90
C ARG A 110 -1.92 5.58 -1.11
N SER A 111 -1.89 5.15 -2.37
CA SER A 111 -1.93 3.75 -2.77
C SER A 111 -0.76 3.41 -3.68
N HIS A 112 -0.15 2.25 -3.47
CA HIS A 112 1.03 1.83 -4.23
C HIS A 112 1.20 0.31 -4.18
N PHE A 113 1.84 -0.22 -5.19
CA PHE A 113 2.43 -1.55 -5.12
C PHE A 113 3.72 -1.51 -4.29
N LEU A 114 3.96 -2.59 -3.57
CA LEU A 114 5.22 -2.84 -2.88
C LEU A 114 5.84 -4.13 -3.40
N ARG A 115 7.13 -4.07 -3.67
CA ARG A 115 7.93 -5.23 -4.06
C ARG A 115 9.10 -5.40 -3.10
N LEU A 116 9.19 -6.58 -2.50
CA LEU A 116 10.27 -6.95 -1.60
C LEU A 116 11.11 -8.05 -2.27
N PRO A 117 12.29 -7.72 -2.81
CA PRO A 117 13.21 -8.73 -3.29
C PRO A 117 13.77 -9.56 -2.13
N PRO A 118 14.46 -10.69 -2.39
CA PRO A 118 15.05 -11.51 -1.33
C PRO A 118 15.88 -10.70 -0.33
N GLY A 119 15.53 -10.83 0.95
CA GLY A 119 16.12 -10.06 2.06
C GLY A 119 15.49 -8.66 2.25
N GLY A 120 14.45 -8.33 1.50
CA GLY A 120 13.61 -7.17 1.77
C GLY A 120 12.68 -7.42 2.96
N TYR A 121 12.38 -6.38 3.74
CA TYR A 121 11.50 -6.49 4.90
C TYR A 121 10.95 -5.12 5.32
N PHE A 122 9.93 -5.13 6.15
CA PHE A 122 9.53 -3.98 6.96
C PHE A 122 9.77 -4.31 8.43
N PRO A 123 10.57 -3.51 9.16
CA PRO A 123 10.77 -3.73 10.59
C PRO A 123 9.45 -3.57 11.35
N PRO A 124 9.30 -4.15 12.55
CA PRO A 124 8.12 -3.95 13.38
C PRO A 124 7.81 -2.47 13.58
N HIS A 125 6.61 -2.06 13.22
CA HIS A 125 6.15 -0.67 13.34
C HIS A 125 4.63 -0.60 13.47
N ARG A 126 4.12 0.59 13.69
CA ARG A 126 2.70 0.94 13.60
C ARG A 126 2.55 2.06 12.60
N ASP A 127 1.51 2.01 11.79
CA ASP A 127 1.20 3.16 10.95
C ASP A 127 0.67 4.31 11.83
N HIS A 128 1.20 5.49 11.57
CA HIS A 128 0.64 6.72 12.09
C HIS A 128 -0.21 7.37 11.01
N VAL A 129 -1.43 7.76 11.38
CA VAL A 129 -2.30 8.52 10.50
C VAL A 129 -1.88 9.99 10.58
N TYR A 130 -1.50 10.55 9.44
CA TYR A 130 -1.23 11.99 9.29
C TYR A 130 -2.42 12.62 8.57
N GLY A 131 -3.35 13.20 9.34
CA GLY A 131 -4.58 13.80 8.86
C GLY A 131 -5.68 13.79 9.90
N GLU A 132 -6.81 14.42 9.62
CA GLU A 132 -7.96 14.49 10.52
C GLU A 132 -8.85 13.24 10.43
N GLN A 133 -8.79 12.55 9.28
CA GLN A 133 -9.63 11.38 9.04
C GLN A 133 -8.90 10.09 9.44
N PRO A 134 -9.58 9.23 10.18
CA PRO A 134 -9.03 7.92 10.47
C PRO A 134 -8.88 7.11 9.18
N SER A 135 -7.79 6.37 9.05
CA SER A 135 -7.53 5.50 7.90
C SER A 135 -7.28 4.05 8.33
N PHE A 136 -7.44 3.14 7.40
CA PHE A 136 -7.10 1.72 7.50
C PHE A 136 -6.41 1.29 6.21
N ARG A 137 -5.81 0.12 6.19
CA ARG A 137 -5.17 -0.40 4.99
C ARG A 137 -6.03 -1.47 4.34
N LEU A 138 -6.18 -1.35 3.03
CA LEU A 138 -6.57 -2.45 2.16
C LEU A 138 -5.30 -3.05 1.57
N ILE A 139 -5.14 -4.36 1.72
CA ILE A 139 -3.96 -5.08 1.26
C ILE A 139 -4.41 -6.20 0.32
N TRP A 140 -3.84 -6.22 -0.87
CA TRP A 140 -3.96 -7.32 -1.83
C TRP A 140 -2.64 -8.06 -1.90
N ALA A 141 -2.71 -9.37 -1.72
CA ALA A 141 -1.57 -10.24 -1.88
C ALA A 141 -1.47 -10.72 -3.32
N LEU A 142 -0.44 -10.31 -4.03
CA LEU A 142 -0.30 -10.64 -5.45
C LEU A 142 0.58 -11.87 -5.64
N GLU A 143 1.86 -11.81 -5.31
CA GLU A 143 2.79 -12.91 -5.52
C GLU A 143 3.62 -13.19 -4.27
N ASN A 144 3.80 -14.45 -3.96
CA ASN A 144 4.71 -14.93 -2.90
C ASN A 144 4.50 -14.26 -1.52
N CYS A 145 3.26 -13.89 -1.19
CA CYS A 145 2.92 -13.12 0.01
C CYS A 145 2.75 -13.98 1.27
N ASN A 146 2.97 -15.29 1.19
CA ASN A 146 2.84 -16.24 2.30
C ASN A 146 4.12 -17.03 2.55
N PRO A 147 4.28 -17.66 3.73
CA PRO A 147 5.36 -18.59 3.97
C PRO A 147 5.46 -19.70 2.90
N PRO A 148 6.66 -20.12 2.48
CA PRO A 148 7.96 -19.74 3.05
C PRO A 148 8.57 -18.45 2.49
N HIS A 149 7.92 -17.79 1.50
CA HIS A 149 8.49 -16.68 0.75
C HIS A 149 8.40 -15.36 1.52
N CYS A 150 7.26 -15.10 2.13
CA CYS A 150 7.00 -13.89 2.90
C CYS A 150 6.21 -14.24 4.17
N ARG A 151 6.29 -13.38 5.18
CA ARG A 151 5.53 -13.53 6.42
C ARG A 151 5.07 -12.17 6.92
N PHE A 152 3.78 -11.90 6.77
CA PHE A 152 3.17 -10.74 7.41
C PHE A 152 2.71 -11.11 8.81
N ILE A 153 3.21 -10.40 9.82
CA ILE A 153 2.86 -10.61 11.22
C ILE A 153 2.11 -9.37 11.71
N LEU A 154 0.93 -9.57 12.29
CA LEU A 154 0.14 -8.54 12.96
C LEU A 154 0.07 -8.91 14.45
N ASP A 155 0.62 -8.07 15.32
CA ASP A 155 0.94 -8.40 16.69
C ASP A 155 1.74 -9.72 16.73
N ASP A 156 1.20 -10.79 17.29
CA ASP A 156 1.86 -12.10 17.40
C ASP A 156 1.30 -13.13 16.37
N THR A 157 0.45 -12.69 15.44
CA THR A 157 -0.26 -13.58 14.51
C THR A 157 0.32 -13.46 13.10
N THR A 158 0.77 -14.58 12.52
CA THR A 158 1.09 -14.64 11.09
C THR A 158 -0.19 -14.66 10.29
N LEU A 159 -0.36 -13.67 9.40
CA LEU A 159 -1.49 -13.60 8.48
C LEU A 159 -1.24 -14.47 7.24
N ASN A 160 -2.31 -15.05 6.71
CA ASN A 160 -2.32 -15.76 5.45
C ASN A 160 -3.26 -15.06 4.48
N PHE A 161 -2.78 -14.78 3.30
CA PHE A 161 -3.51 -14.06 2.27
C PHE A 161 -3.85 -14.99 1.10
N GLY A 162 -5.06 -14.91 0.58
CA GLY A 162 -5.40 -15.53 -0.70
C GLY A 162 -4.83 -14.72 -1.88
N TYR A 163 -4.46 -15.42 -2.94
CA TYR A 163 -3.91 -14.83 -4.15
C TYR A 163 -4.93 -13.88 -4.81
N GLY A 164 -4.57 -12.62 -4.94
CA GLY A 164 -5.43 -11.57 -5.50
C GLY A 164 -6.57 -11.10 -4.60
N GLU A 165 -6.74 -11.69 -3.44
CA GLU A 165 -7.81 -11.31 -2.51
C GLU A 165 -7.48 -10.03 -1.75
N CYS A 166 -8.53 -9.31 -1.36
CA CYS A 166 -8.46 -8.07 -0.60
C CYS A 166 -8.73 -8.28 0.89
N TYR A 167 -7.90 -7.67 1.70
CA TYR A 167 -8.04 -7.72 3.16
C TYR A 167 -8.02 -6.34 3.78
N VAL A 168 -8.92 -6.12 4.73
CA VAL A 168 -8.80 -5.02 5.69
C VAL A 168 -7.78 -5.43 6.74
N VAL A 169 -6.78 -4.57 6.98
CA VAL A 169 -5.74 -4.80 7.99
C VAL A 169 -5.61 -3.58 8.89
N ASN A 170 -5.73 -3.79 10.20
CA ASN A 170 -5.56 -2.74 11.20
C ASN A 170 -4.07 -2.49 11.47
N THR A 171 -3.43 -1.70 10.63
CA THR A 171 -2.02 -1.38 10.74
C THR A 171 -1.68 -0.36 11.84
N THR A 172 -2.65 0.10 12.63
CA THR A 172 -2.39 0.82 13.89
C THR A 172 -1.84 -0.10 14.97
N LYS A 173 -1.98 -1.42 14.80
CA LYS A 173 -1.29 -2.44 15.58
C LYS A 173 0.11 -2.67 15.09
N VAL A 174 0.97 -3.26 15.94
CA VAL A 174 2.34 -3.61 15.54
C VAL A 174 2.29 -4.62 14.41
N HIS A 175 2.95 -4.30 13.31
CA HIS A 175 3.06 -5.22 12.18
C HIS A 175 4.46 -5.20 11.57
N THR A 176 4.80 -6.28 10.88
CA THR A 176 6.09 -6.48 10.21
C THR A 176 5.90 -7.38 8.99
N LEU A 177 6.79 -7.27 8.03
CA LEU A 177 6.79 -8.03 6.80
C LEU A 177 8.21 -8.51 6.50
#